data_688fd1348cd87bb0996d4051c2fa10f7
#
_entry.id   688fd1348cd87bb0996d4051c2fa10f7
#
_cell.length_a   1.000
_cell.length_b   1.000
_cell.length_c   1.000
_cell.angle_alpha   90.00
_cell.angle_beta   90.00
_cell.angle_gamma   90.00
#
_symmetry.space_group_name_H-M   'P 1'
#
loop_
_entity.id
_entity.type
_entity.pdbx_description
1 polymer ?
#
loop_
_entity_poly.entity_id
_entity_poly.type
_entity_poly.pdbx_seq_one_letter_code
_entity_poly.pdbx_strand_id
1 'polypeptide(L)'
;MPVNDERFNGYKLAPKSKADYAFILDGIYSLKNNGTAVFILPHGVLFRGQAEGDIRQNLIKNNLLDAVIGLPSNLFTNTGIPVCILVFKKNRVNNDILFIDAQNDFVKDKSKNIMTSEQVLKVIDTYNNRSDIDKYSRKVNISEIEENDYNLNIPRYIDSFETEEIPDAVQLAKELNEINRESRTLGLEIAEMLKQLVCTDPDAKKEHDEFVKEFTEFFVSADSACTIKEQEAVIKK
;
A
#
# COMPACT_ATOMS: atom_id res chain seq x y z
N MET A 1 16.58 9.28 -26.19
CA MET A 1 16.12 8.31 -27.20
C MET A 1 16.07 9.01 -28.53
N PRO A 2 16.55 8.40 -29.62
CA PRO A 2 16.44 8.98 -30.95
C PRO A 2 14.96 9.02 -31.38
N VAL A 3 14.58 10.14 -31.98
CA VAL A 3 13.16 10.42 -32.37
C VAL A 3 12.67 9.47 -33.50
N ASN A 4 13.59 8.78 -34.16
CA ASN A 4 13.31 7.90 -35.32
C ASN A 4 13.66 6.43 -35.05
N ASP A 5 13.53 5.96 -33.81
CA ASP A 5 13.79 4.58 -33.48
C ASP A 5 12.53 3.74 -33.72
N GLU A 6 12.64 2.71 -34.56
CA GLU A 6 11.54 1.85 -34.98
C GLU A 6 10.79 1.17 -33.82
N ARG A 7 11.47 0.96 -32.70
CA ARG A 7 10.90 0.37 -31.48
C ARG A 7 9.77 1.21 -30.88
N PHE A 8 9.79 2.52 -31.14
CA PHE A 8 8.83 3.49 -30.59
C PHE A 8 7.89 4.06 -31.66
N ASN A 9 7.95 3.50 -32.89
CA ASN A 9 7.11 3.99 -33.98
C ASN A 9 5.62 3.83 -33.67
N GLY A 10 4.86 4.92 -33.82
CA GLY A 10 3.44 4.97 -33.48
C GLY A 10 3.13 5.25 -32.00
N TYR A 11 4.14 5.40 -31.16
CA TYR A 11 3.99 5.74 -29.73
C TYR A 11 4.65 7.09 -29.40
N LYS A 12 4.15 7.76 -28.35
CA LYS A 12 4.89 8.88 -27.75
C LYS A 12 6.16 8.38 -27.06
N LEU A 13 7.17 9.23 -27.02
CA LEU A 13 8.38 8.89 -26.26
C LEU A 13 8.12 8.94 -24.77
N ALA A 14 8.59 7.91 -24.06
CA ALA A 14 8.54 7.89 -22.61
C ALA A 14 9.33 9.07 -22.00
N PRO A 15 8.90 9.61 -20.84
CA PRO A 15 9.59 10.71 -20.18
C PRO A 15 11.05 10.35 -19.86
N LYS A 16 11.98 11.30 -20.02
CA LYS A 16 13.41 11.08 -19.74
C LYS A 16 13.68 10.65 -18.29
N SER A 17 12.85 11.10 -17.35
CA SER A 17 12.97 10.79 -15.93
C SER A 17 12.34 9.46 -15.51
N LYS A 18 11.53 8.83 -16.38
CA LYS A 18 10.80 7.59 -16.11
C LYS A 18 10.70 6.76 -17.38
N ALA A 19 11.63 5.84 -17.55
CA ALA A 19 11.78 5.05 -18.77
C ALA A 19 10.97 3.74 -18.77
N ASP A 20 10.08 3.52 -17.79
CA ASP A 20 9.35 2.27 -17.62
C ASP A 20 8.67 1.82 -18.94
N TYR A 21 7.91 2.72 -19.55
CA TYR A 21 7.25 2.42 -20.82
C TYR A 21 8.21 2.27 -22.02
N ALA A 22 9.41 2.83 -21.97
CA ALA A 22 10.38 2.60 -23.03
C ALA A 22 10.86 1.14 -23.04
N PHE A 23 11.08 0.56 -21.86
CA PHE A 23 11.44 -0.87 -21.74
C PHE A 23 10.26 -1.77 -22.16
N ILE A 24 9.03 -1.39 -21.83
CA ILE A 24 7.83 -2.13 -22.29
C ILE A 24 7.77 -2.15 -23.82
N LEU A 25 7.92 -0.98 -24.46
CA LEU A 25 7.86 -0.86 -25.92
C LEU A 25 8.98 -1.63 -26.62
N ASP A 26 10.21 -1.56 -26.10
CA ASP A 26 11.35 -2.32 -26.58
C ASP A 26 11.11 -3.84 -26.49
N GLY A 27 10.60 -4.30 -25.35
CA GLY A 27 10.24 -5.69 -25.17
C GLY A 27 9.13 -6.16 -26.11
N ILE A 28 8.07 -5.34 -26.30
CA ILE A 28 6.98 -5.66 -27.22
C ILE A 28 7.46 -5.67 -28.68
N TYR A 29 8.34 -4.74 -29.06
CA TYR A 29 8.94 -4.72 -30.40
C TYR A 29 9.68 -6.02 -30.70
N SER A 30 10.46 -6.50 -29.75
CA SER A 30 11.27 -7.71 -29.86
C SER A 30 10.47 -9.02 -29.83
N LEU A 31 9.17 -8.98 -29.46
CA LEU A 31 8.32 -10.17 -29.42
C LEU A 31 8.00 -10.72 -30.81
N LYS A 32 8.00 -12.03 -30.93
CA LYS A 32 7.38 -12.74 -32.05
C LYS A 32 5.86 -12.49 -32.07
N ASN A 33 5.21 -12.78 -33.22
CA ASN A 33 3.76 -12.55 -33.38
C ASN A 33 2.88 -13.31 -32.37
N ASN A 34 3.33 -14.41 -31.80
CA ASN A 34 2.66 -15.18 -30.75
C ASN A 34 3.36 -15.06 -29.38
N GLY A 35 4.22 -14.05 -29.22
CA GLY A 35 5.02 -13.86 -28.03
C GLY A 35 4.25 -13.29 -26.84
N THR A 36 4.73 -13.60 -25.65
CA THR A 36 4.27 -13.03 -24.39
C THR A 36 5.44 -12.34 -23.70
N ALA A 37 5.22 -11.13 -23.19
CA ALA A 37 6.16 -10.39 -22.35
C ALA A 37 5.54 -10.14 -20.98
N VAL A 38 6.38 -10.22 -19.95
CA VAL A 38 5.99 -9.96 -18.57
C VAL A 38 6.94 -8.93 -17.98
N PHE A 39 6.39 -7.87 -17.41
CA PHE A 39 7.17 -6.80 -16.77
C PHE A 39 6.72 -6.63 -15.33
N ILE A 40 7.69 -6.53 -14.42
CA ILE A 40 7.44 -6.13 -13.03
C ILE A 40 7.79 -4.67 -12.90
N LEU A 41 6.83 -3.85 -12.47
CA LEU A 41 6.92 -2.40 -12.49
C LEU A 41 6.26 -1.78 -11.26
N PRO A 42 6.65 -0.57 -10.84
CA PRO A 42 5.93 0.16 -9.80
C PRO A 42 4.50 0.49 -10.21
N HIS A 43 3.56 0.52 -9.29
CA HIS A 43 2.14 0.82 -9.55
C HIS A 43 1.90 2.12 -10.31
N GLY A 44 2.84 3.08 -10.25
CA GLY A 44 2.73 4.34 -10.98
C GLY A 44 2.48 4.19 -12.48
N VAL A 45 2.95 3.11 -13.13
CA VAL A 45 2.71 2.85 -14.56
C VAL A 45 1.23 2.65 -14.88
N LEU A 46 0.42 2.27 -13.91
CA LEU A 46 -1.00 1.99 -14.08
C LEU A 46 -1.84 3.27 -14.27
N PHE A 47 -1.40 4.41 -13.69
CA PHE A 47 -2.24 5.61 -13.63
C PHE A 47 -1.55 6.92 -13.98
N ARG A 48 -0.21 6.96 -14.11
CA ARG A 48 0.46 8.20 -14.52
C ARG A 48 -0.05 8.69 -15.87
N GLY A 49 -0.30 10.00 -15.98
CA GLY A 49 -0.81 10.67 -17.17
C GLY A 49 0.27 11.08 -18.16
N GLN A 50 -0.06 12.06 -19.00
CA GLN A 50 0.81 12.62 -20.06
C GLN A 50 1.33 11.55 -21.02
N ALA A 51 2.61 11.57 -21.38
CA ALA A 51 3.18 10.64 -22.36
C ALA A 51 3.01 9.16 -21.95
N GLU A 52 3.12 8.84 -20.66
CA GLU A 52 2.89 7.47 -20.18
C GLU A 52 1.43 7.04 -20.34
N GLY A 53 0.48 7.97 -20.09
CA GLY A 53 -0.95 7.74 -20.32
C GLY A 53 -1.26 7.46 -21.79
N ASP A 54 -0.68 8.26 -22.70
CA ASP A 54 -0.89 8.08 -24.15
C ASP A 54 -0.30 6.74 -24.65
N ILE A 55 0.88 6.36 -24.17
CA ILE A 55 1.48 5.07 -24.51
C ILE A 55 0.60 3.92 -24.00
N ARG A 56 0.15 4.00 -22.76
CA ARG A 56 -0.74 3.00 -22.15
C ARG A 56 -2.04 2.86 -22.93
N GLN A 57 -2.68 3.96 -23.26
CA GLN A 57 -3.89 3.97 -24.08
C GLN A 57 -3.67 3.27 -25.42
N ASN A 58 -2.57 3.57 -26.14
CA ASN A 58 -2.26 2.94 -27.41
C ASN A 58 -2.00 1.43 -27.27
N LEU A 59 -1.31 0.99 -26.21
CA LEU A 59 -1.08 -0.43 -25.94
C LEU A 59 -2.39 -1.18 -25.70
N ILE A 60 -3.35 -0.56 -25.00
CA ILE A 60 -4.67 -1.14 -24.74
C ILE A 60 -5.51 -1.15 -26.01
N LYS A 61 -5.57 -0.06 -26.77
CA LYS A 61 -6.30 0.03 -28.05
C LYS A 61 -5.80 -0.98 -29.07
N ASN A 62 -4.50 -1.26 -29.07
CA ASN A 62 -3.89 -2.29 -29.91
C ASN A 62 -4.08 -3.72 -29.38
N ASN A 63 -4.88 -3.88 -28.31
CA ASN A 63 -5.18 -5.17 -27.67
C ASN A 63 -3.93 -5.96 -27.27
N LEU A 64 -2.89 -5.29 -26.76
CA LEU A 64 -1.62 -5.92 -26.38
C LEU A 64 -1.56 -6.30 -24.90
N LEU A 65 -2.25 -5.57 -24.03
CA LEU A 65 -2.25 -5.83 -22.58
C LEU A 65 -3.22 -6.96 -22.23
N ASP A 66 -2.72 -8.04 -21.64
CA ASP A 66 -3.48 -9.24 -21.30
C ASP A 66 -3.93 -9.28 -19.84
N ALA A 67 -3.04 -8.91 -18.93
CA ALA A 67 -3.36 -8.88 -17.50
C ALA A 67 -2.58 -7.81 -16.73
N VAL A 68 -3.17 -7.39 -15.62
CA VAL A 68 -2.59 -6.53 -14.58
C VAL A 68 -2.70 -7.28 -13.25
N ILE A 69 -1.56 -7.55 -12.61
CA ILE A 69 -1.52 -8.32 -11.35
C ILE A 69 -0.84 -7.46 -10.30
N GLY A 70 -1.55 -7.10 -9.24
CA GLY A 70 -1.01 -6.40 -8.08
C GLY A 70 -0.29 -7.37 -7.17
N LEU A 71 0.91 -7.02 -6.73
CA LEU A 71 1.71 -7.80 -5.81
C LEU A 71 1.83 -7.12 -4.44
N PRO A 72 2.12 -7.87 -3.37
CA PRO A 72 2.32 -7.32 -2.04
C PRO A 72 3.45 -6.28 -2.01
N SER A 73 3.33 -5.30 -1.12
CA SER A 73 4.45 -4.41 -0.77
C SER A 73 5.58 -5.17 -0.08
N ASN A 74 6.74 -4.56 0.04
CA ASN A 74 7.91 -5.13 0.74
C ASN A 74 8.38 -6.52 0.25
N LEU A 75 8.11 -6.90 -1.02
CA LEU A 75 8.64 -8.13 -1.62
C LEU A 75 10.13 -8.02 -1.99
N PHE A 76 10.59 -6.82 -2.34
CA PHE A 76 11.95 -6.60 -2.81
C PHE A 76 12.89 -6.15 -1.69
N THR A 77 14.16 -6.55 -1.79
CA THR A 77 15.18 -6.27 -0.76
C THR A 77 15.43 -4.79 -0.52
N ASN A 78 15.37 -3.98 -1.56
CA ASN A 78 15.82 -2.59 -1.53
C ASN A 78 14.69 -1.57 -1.61
N THR A 79 13.44 -2.01 -1.66
CA THR A 79 12.28 -1.11 -1.71
C THR A 79 11.06 -1.74 -1.06
N GLY A 80 10.32 -0.92 -0.29
CA GLY A 80 9.02 -1.30 0.25
C GLY A 80 7.84 -0.97 -0.67
N ILE A 81 8.11 -0.41 -1.85
CA ILE A 81 7.06 0.06 -2.77
C ILE A 81 6.30 -1.15 -3.34
N PRO A 82 4.96 -1.11 -3.37
CA PRO A 82 4.18 -2.14 -4.03
C PRO A 82 4.44 -2.11 -5.54
N VAL A 83 4.48 -3.28 -6.15
CA VAL A 83 4.71 -3.46 -7.59
C VAL A 83 3.56 -4.22 -8.24
N CYS A 84 3.47 -4.10 -9.55
CA CYS A 84 2.54 -4.88 -10.35
C CYS A 84 3.25 -5.64 -11.46
N ILE A 85 2.63 -6.71 -11.91
CA ILE A 85 3.02 -7.42 -13.12
C ILE A 85 2.08 -6.97 -14.25
N LEU A 86 2.67 -6.54 -15.38
CA LEU A 86 1.95 -6.33 -16.62
C LEU A 86 2.29 -7.46 -17.59
N VAL A 87 1.26 -8.14 -18.09
CA VAL A 87 1.40 -9.21 -19.07
C VAL A 87 0.94 -8.69 -20.42
N PHE A 88 1.83 -8.72 -21.41
CA PHE A 88 1.53 -8.35 -22.79
C PHE A 88 1.60 -9.57 -23.70
N LYS A 89 0.65 -9.65 -24.62
CA LYS A 89 0.58 -10.70 -25.65
C LYS A 89 0.28 -10.08 -27.01
N LYS A 90 0.96 -10.56 -28.06
CA LYS A 90 0.57 -10.32 -29.44
C LYS A 90 -0.51 -11.32 -29.86
N ASN A 91 -1.35 -10.92 -30.85
CA ASN A 91 -2.44 -11.75 -31.40
C ASN A 91 -3.47 -12.25 -30.37
N ARG A 92 -3.85 -11.38 -29.42
CA ARG A 92 -4.95 -11.68 -28.49
C ARG A 92 -6.29 -11.71 -29.23
N VAL A 93 -7.14 -12.66 -28.85
CA VAL A 93 -8.51 -12.79 -29.37
C VAL A 93 -9.51 -12.10 -28.42
N ASN A 94 -9.20 -12.09 -27.12
CA ASN A 94 -10.08 -11.54 -26.10
C ASN A 94 -10.01 -10.00 -26.09
N ASN A 95 -11.14 -9.35 -25.84
CA ASN A 95 -11.28 -7.89 -25.71
C ASN A 95 -11.45 -7.46 -24.24
N ASP A 96 -10.85 -8.20 -23.33
CA ASP A 96 -10.85 -7.93 -21.90
C ASP A 96 -9.42 -7.91 -21.36
N ILE A 97 -9.21 -7.29 -20.22
CA ILE A 97 -7.97 -7.34 -19.45
C ILE A 97 -8.31 -8.00 -18.11
N LEU A 98 -7.50 -9.01 -17.74
CA LEU A 98 -7.66 -9.67 -16.45
C LEU A 98 -6.93 -8.86 -15.37
N PHE A 99 -7.66 -8.42 -14.36
CA PHE A 99 -7.09 -7.84 -13.15
C PHE A 99 -7.02 -8.91 -12.06
N ILE A 100 -5.91 -8.97 -11.34
CA ILE A 100 -5.72 -9.84 -10.17
C ILE A 100 -5.14 -8.98 -9.05
N ASP A 101 -5.78 -8.97 -7.89
CA ASP A 101 -5.29 -8.30 -6.69
C ASP A 101 -4.70 -9.32 -5.71
N ALA A 102 -3.39 -9.54 -5.79
CA ALA A 102 -2.66 -10.39 -4.87
C ALA A 102 -1.91 -9.58 -3.79
N GLN A 103 -2.29 -8.32 -3.54
CA GLN A 103 -1.59 -7.44 -2.59
C GLN A 103 -1.59 -7.99 -1.17
N ASN A 104 -2.60 -8.79 -0.81
CA ASN A 104 -2.74 -9.42 0.49
C ASN A 104 -2.22 -10.87 0.56
N ASP A 105 -1.76 -11.42 -0.57
CA ASP A 105 -1.24 -12.79 -0.64
C ASP A 105 0.24 -12.82 -0.22
N PHE A 106 0.53 -12.70 1.08
CA PHE A 106 1.87 -12.77 1.63
C PHE A 106 1.92 -13.29 3.06
N VAL A 107 3.11 -13.69 3.46
CA VAL A 107 3.47 -13.98 4.85
C VAL A 107 4.62 -13.05 5.25
N LYS A 108 4.56 -12.48 6.45
CA LYS A 108 5.65 -11.65 6.98
C LYS A 108 6.83 -12.52 7.37
N ASP A 109 8.00 -12.21 6.82
CA ASP A 109 9.28 -12.77 7.24
C ASP A 109 10.20 -11.62 7.70
N LYS A 110 10.29 -11.42 9.02
CA LYS A 110 11.04 -10.32 9.65
C LYS A 110 10.61 -8.96 9.11
N SER A 111 11.46 -8.31 8.29
CA SER A 111 11.22 -6.98 7.72
C SER A 111 10.62 -7.01 6.30
N LYS A 112 10.33 -8.22 5.75
CA LYS A 112 9.87 -8.39 4.37
C LYS A 112 8.60 -9.22 4.31
N ASN A 113 7.92 -9.08 3.18
CA ASN A 113 6.83 -9.95 2.80
C ASN A 113 7.33 -10.99 1.81
N ILE A 114 6.86 -12.21 1.95
CA ILE A 114 7.20 -13.34 1.06
C ILE A 114 5.88 -13.95 0.58
N MET A 115 5.79 -14.24 -0.69
CA MET A 115 4.70 -15.05 -1.24
C MET A 115 5.07 -16.53 -1.12
N THR A 116 4.19 -17.31 -0.53
CA THR A 116 4.35 -18.78 -0.48
C THR A 116 4.11 -19.40 -1.84
N SER A 117 4.58 -20.63 -2.03
CA SER A 117 4.34 -21.37 -3.28
C SER A 117 2.85 -21.53 -3.59
N GLU A 118 2.00 -21.68 -2.58
CA GLU A 118 0.55 -21.78 -2.73
C GLU A 118 -0.05 -20.47 -3.22
N GLN A 119 0.38 -19.32 -2.68
CA GLN A 119 -0.06 -18.00 -3.11
C GLN A 119 0.38 -17.69 -4.54
N VAL A 120 1.60 -18.07 -4.91
CA VAL A 120 2.09 -17.94 -6.30
C VAL A 120 1.27 -18.81 -7.24
N LEU A 121 0.99 -20.07 -6.87
CA LEU A 121 0.17 -20.98 -7.66
C LEU A 121 -1.27 -20.45 -7.82
N LYS A 122 -1.85 -19.88 -6.78
CA LYS A 122 -3.17 -19.22 -6.84
C LYS A 122 -3.21 -18.13 -7.91
N VAL A 123 -2.19 -17.27 -7.98
CA VAL A 123 -2.07 -16.24 -9.02
C VAL A 123 -1.97 -16.88 -10.41
N ILE A 124 -1.11 -17.89 -10.57
CA ILE A 124 -0.90 -18.59 -11.85
C ILE A 124 -2.18 -19.27 -12.31
N ASP A 125 -2.86 -20.00 -11.43
CA ASP A 125 -4.10 -20.69 -11.76
C ASP A 125 -5.23 -19.73 -12.11
N THR A 126 -5.35 -18.62 -11.36
CA THR A 126 -6.30 -17.54 -11.66
C THR A 126 -6.04 -16.94 -13.03
N TYR A 127 -4.76 -16.70 -13.35
CA TYR A 127 -4.35 -16.16 -14.64
C TYR A 127 -4.65 -17.14 -15.79
N ASN A 128 -4.29 -18.41 -15.64
CA ASN A 128 -4.47 -19.44 -16.67
C ASN A 128 -5.95 -19.71 -16.95
N ASN A 129 -6.76 -19.77 -15.91
CA ASN A 129 -8.20 -20.05 -16.00
C ASN A 129 -9.00 -18.78 -16.34
N ARG A 130 -8.40 -17.58 -16.27
CA ARG A 130 -9.06 -16.28 -16.39
C ARG A 130 -10.31 -16.20 -15.52
N SER A 131 -10.20 -16.64 -14.29
CA SER A 131 -11.32 -16.75 -13.35
C SER A 131 -11.71 -15.37 -12.81
N ASP A 132 -13.03 -15.10 -12.72
CA ASP A 132 -13.56 -14.01 -11.92
C ASP A 132 -13.77 -14.54 -10.49
N ILE A 133 -13.07 -13.95 -9.52
CA ILE A 133 -13.12 -14.33 -8.10
C ILE A 133 -13.43 -13.06 -7.31
N ASP A 134 -14.47 -13.09 -6.52
CA ASP A 134 -14.89 -11.95 -5.71
C ASP A 134 -13.74 -11.40 -4.88
N LYS A 135 -13.58 -10.06 -4.89
CA LYS A 135 -12.52 -9.31 -4.19
C LYS A 135 -11.07 -9.68 -4.58
N TYR A 136 -10.87 -10.53 -5.58
CA TYR A 136 -9.54 -11.03 -5.93
C TYR A 136 -9.19 -10.87 -7.42
N SER A 137 -10.10 -11.24 -8.33
CA SER A 137 -9.83 -11.13 -9.76
C SER A 137 -11.08 -10.86 -10.58
N ARG A 138 -10.91 -10.06 -11.65
CA ARG A 138 -12.01 -9.67 -12.53
C ARG A 138 -11.53 -9.48 -13.96
N LYS A 139 -12.29 -10.00 -14.92
CA LYS A 139 -12.14 -9.65 -16.34
C LYS A 139 -12.86 -8.34 -16.59
N VAL A 140 -12.13 -7.37 -17.08
CA VAL A 140 -12.65 -6.02 -17.37
C VAL A 140 -12.62 -5.79 -18.87
N ASN A 141 -13.77 -5.42 -19.44
CA ASN A 141 -13.88 -5.11 -20.86
C ASN A 141 -13.11 -3.82 -21.17
N ILE A 142 -12.52 -3.74 -22.38
CA ILE A 142 -11.78 -2.54 -22.80
C ILE A 142 -12.69 -1.29 -22.79
N SER A 143 -14.00 -1.42 -23.05
CA SER A 143 -14.92 -0.29 -22.97
C SER A 143 -15.01 0.33 -21.56
N GLU A 144 -15.03 -0.49 -20.51
CA GLU A 144 -15.02 -0.02 -19.11
C GLU A 144 -13.69 0.67 -18.78
N ILE A 145 -12.58 0.18 -19.32
CA ILE A 145 -11.26 0.78 -19.14
C ILE A 145 -11.18 2.14 -19.86
N GLU A 146 -11.81 2.26 -21.01
CA GLU A 146 -11.93 3.51 -21.76
C GLU A 146 -12.75 4.56 -20.98
N GLU A 147 -13.88 4.18 -20.40
CA GLU A 147 -14.70 5.03 -19.53
C GLU A 147 -13.91 5.52 -18.30
N ASN A 148 -12.92 4.75 -17.85
CA ASN A 148 -11.98 5.11 -16.77
C ASN A 148 -10.70 5.80 -17.27
N ASP A 149 -10.71 6.45 -18.46
CA ASP A 149 -9.56 7.17 -19.04
C ASP A 149 -8.30 6.29 -19.16
N TYR A 150 -8.45 5.02 -19.46
CA TYR A 150 -7.37 4.04 -19.54
C TYR A 150 -6.51 3.95 -18.25
N ASN A 151 -7.09 4.29 -17.13
CA ASN A 151 -6.48 4.15 -15.82
C ASN A 151 -6.61 2.69 -15.37
N LEU A 152 -5.48 2.03 -15.10
CA LEU A 152 -5.41 0.61 -14.74
C LEU A 152 -5.26 0.41 -13.22
N ASN A 153 -5.52 1.42 -12.40
CA ASN A 153 -5.41 1.27 -10.94
C ASN A 153 -6.36 0.18 -10.44
N ILE A 154 -5.82 -0.87 -9.85
CA ILE A 154 -6.54 -2.11 -9.51
C ILE A 154 -7.80 -1.87 -8.66
N PRO A 155 -7.79 -1.01 -7.60
CA PRO A 155 -8.98 -0.75 -6.79
C PRO A 155 -10.17 -0.13 -7.54
N ARG A 156 -9.99 0.33 -8.79
CA ARG A 156 -11.12 0.77 -9.63
C ARG A 156 -11.94 -0.38 -10.19
N TYR A 157 -11.35 -1.57 -10.27
CA TYR A 157 -11.94 -2.75 -10.91
C TYR A 157 -12.20 -3.89 -9.95
N ILE A 158 -11.43 -3.95 -8.86
CA ILE A 158 -11.56 -4.95 -7.80
C ILE A 158 -11.72 -4.20 -6.48
N ASP A 159 -12.89 -4.33 -5.85
CA ASP A 159 -13.11 -3.82 -4.50
C ASP A 159 -12.62 -4.87 -3.49
N SER A 160 -11.31 -4.82 -3.21
CA SER A 160 -10.68 -5.67 -2.20
C SER A 160 -10.83 -5.13 -0.78
N PHE A 161 -11.61 -4.05 -0.59
CA PHE A 161 -11.80 -3.45 0.71
C PHE A 161 -12.62 -4.39 1.61
N GLU A 162 -11.99 -4.94 2.61
CA GLU A 162 -12.70 -5.56 3.73
C GLU A 162 -13.19 -4.43 4.63
N THR A 163 -14.51 -4.34 4.82
CA THR A 163 -15.07 -3.42 5.82
C THR A 163 -14.52 -3.88 7.16
N GLU A 164 -13.59 -3.11 7.72
CA GLU A 164 -13.15 -3.32 9.10
C GLU A 164 -14.41 -3.25 9.98
N GLU A 165 -14.62 -4.26 10.81
CA GLU A 165 -15.66 -4.20 11.82
C GLU A 165 -15.41 -2.94 12.65
N ILE A 166 -16.38 -2.03 12.66
CA ILE A 166 -16.27 -0.81 13.46
C ILE A 166 -16.14 -1.26 14.90
N PRO A 167 -14.97 -1.04 15.56
CA PRO A 167 -14.79 -1.49 16.92
C PRO A 167 -15.84 -0.84 17.82
N ASP A 168 -16.39 -1.59 18.76
CA ASP A 168 -17.32 -1.05 19.74
C ASP A 168 -16.64 0.11 20.50
N ALA A 169 -17.14 1.34 20.26
CA ALA A 169 -16.60 2.55 20.85
C ALA A 169 -16.60 2.49 22.39
N VAL A 170 -17.57 1.77 22.97
CA VAL A 170 -17.64 1.59 24.44
C VAL A 170 -16.54 0.64 24.92
N GLN A 171 -16.27 -0.42 24.18
CA GLN A 171 -15.18 -1.35 24.51
C GLN A 171 -13.83 -0.68 24.34
N LEU A 172 -13.63 0.06 23.25
CA LEU A 172 -12.41 0.81 22.99
C LEU A 172 -12.14 1.85 24.10
N ALA A 173 -13.18 2.55 24.57
CA ALA A 173 -13.08 3.48 25.68
C ALA A 173 -12.70 2.81 27.01
N LYS A 174 -13.19 1.59 27.25
CA LYS A 174 -12.80 0.80 28.44
C LYS A 174 -11.34 0.38 28.37
N GLU A 175 -10.90 -0.14 27.23
CA GLU A 175 -9.51 -0.55 27.00
C GLU A 175 -8.55 0.65 27.15
N LEU A 176 -8.92 1.80 26.58
CA LEU A 176 -8.14 3.03 26.72
C LEU A 176 -8.04 3.48 28.20
N ASN A 177 -9.12 3.40 28.95
CA ASN A 177 -9.11 3.72 30.38
C ASN A 177 -8.24 2.76 31.19
N GLU A 178 -8.22 1.48 30.82
CA GLU A 178 -7.38 0.47 31.48
C GLU A 178 -5.90 0.73 31.20
N ILE A 179 -5.53 0.98 29.94
CA ILE A 179 -4.17 1.34 29.55
C ILE A 179 -3.71 2.63 30.24
N ASN A 180 -4.56 3.64 30.33
CA ASN A 180 -4.26 4.88 31.05
C ASN A 180 -4.03 4.65 32.55
N ARG A 181 -4.78 3.73 33.16
CA ARG A 181 -4.59 3.32 34.58
C ARG A 181 -3.26 2.64 34.79
N GLU A 182 -2.92 1.67 33.94
CA GLU A 182 -1.64 0.96 33.98
C GLU A 182 -0.46 1.91 33.76
N SER A 183 -0.55 2.78 32.76
CA SER A 183 0.47 3.80 32.49
C SER A 183 0.71 4.71 33.69
N ARG A 184 -0.34 5.08 34.39
CA ARG A 184 -0.27 5.87 35.60
C ARG A 184 0.43 5.15 36.74
N THR A 185 0.03 3.91 37.00
CA THR A 185 0.62 3.08 38.05
C THR A 185 2.12 2.95 37.80
N LEU A 186 2.51 2.59 36.59
CA LEU A 186 3.92 2.49 36.21
C LEU A 186 4.67 3.82 36.32
N GLY A 187 4.02 4.92 35.90
CA GLY A 187 4.62 6.26 36.06
C GLY A 187 4.90 6.66 37.51
N LEU A 188 3.98 6.35 38.43
CA LEU A 188 4.17 6.61 39.83
C LEU A 188 5.24 5.68 40.47
N GLU A 189 5.31 4.41 40.06
CA GLU A 189 6.37 3.49 40.47
C GLU A 189 7.75 3.99 40.01
N ILE A 190 7.87 4.48 38.76
CA ILE A 190 9.10 5.09 38.27
C ILE A 190 9.46 6.34 39.06
N ALA A 191 8.47 7.18 39.40
CA ALA A 191 8.69 8.36 40.23
C ALA A 191 9.26 7.99 41.63
N GLU A 192 8.74 6.94 42.27
CA GLU A 192 9.25 6.44 43.52
C GLU A 192 10.67 5.86 43.40
N MET A 193 10.98 5.17 42.32
CA MET A 193 12.36 4.69 42.05
C MET A 193 13.33 5.86 41.85
N LEU A 194 12.92 6.91 41.12
CA LEU A 194 13.72 8.10 40.90
C LEU A 194 14.04 8.83 42.20
N LYS A 195 13.09 8.93 43.14
CA LYS A 195 13.32 9.51 44.47
C LYS A 195 14.41 8.79 45.30
N GLN A 196 14.66 7.52 45.01
CA GLN A 196 15.68 6.73 45.73
C GLN A 196 17.10 6.93 45.16
N LEU A 197 17.23 7.61 44.00
CA LEU A 197 18.54 7.91 43.42
C LEU A 197 19.29 8.92 44.28
N VAL A 198 20.55 8.62 44.59
CA VAL A 198 21.43 9.49 45.37
C VAL A 198 22.29 10.32 44.43
N CYS A 199 22.03 11.62 44.36
CA CYS A 199 22.89 12.57 43.64
C CYS A 199 23.99 13.09 44.57
N THR A 200 25.23 12.93 44.21
CA THR A 200 26.41 13.39 44.99
C THR A 200 26.79 14.83 44.67
N ASP A 201 26.40 15.34 43.48
CA ASP A 201 26.60 16.71 43.05
C ASP A 201 25.39 17.58 43.48
N PRO A 202 25.59 18.73 44.21
CA PRO A 202 24.50 19.59 44.65
C PRO A 202 23.65 20.20 43.49
N ASP A 203 24.27 20.54 42.38
CA ASP A 203 23.57 21.12 41.20
C ASP A 203 22.75 20.04 40.50
N ALA A 204 23.31 18.88 40.30
CA ALA A 204 22.58 17.72 39.73
C ALA A 204 21.42 17.27 40.65
N LYS A 205 21.58 17.40 41.96
CA LYS A 205 20.52 17.07 42.92
C LYS A 205 19.32 18.00 42.77
N LYS A 206 19.56 19.30 42.59
CA LYS A 206 18.47 20.28 42.40
C LYS A 206 17.67 20.01 41.12
N GLU A 207 18.35 19.79 40.03
CA GLU A 207 17.72 19.44 38.76
C GLU A 207 16.93 18.12 38.85
N HIS A 208 17.48 17.12 39.51
CA HIS A 208 16.82 15.85 39.76
C HIS A 208 15.54 16.01 40.58
N ASP A 209 15.60 16.76 41.71
CA ASP A 209 14.44 16.96 42.60
C ASP A 209 13.31 17.71 41.84
N GLU A 210 13.66 18.70 41.02
CA GLU A 210 12.71 19.43 40.20
C GLU A 210 12.09 18.51 39.12
N PHE A 211 12.91 17.71 38.43
CA PHE A 211 12.43 16.74 37.45
C PHE A 211 11.47 15.70 38.07
N VAL A 212 11.83 15.11 39.20
CA VAL A 212 11.00 14.12 39.91
C VAL A 212 9.66 14.72 40.34
N LYS A 213 9.67 15.99 40.76
CA LYS A 213 8.45 16.70 41.13
C LYS A 213 7.52 16.86 39.93
N GLU A 214 8.00 17.43 38.82
CA GLU A 214 7.25 17.64 37.59
C GLU A 214 6.73 16.32 37.00
N PHE A 215 7.59 15.31 36.98
CA PHE A 215 7.24 13.97 36.52
C PHE A 215 6.12 13.34 37.36
N THR A 216 6.20 13.48 38.69
CA THR A 216 5.16 12.97 39.59
C THR A 216 3.84 13.72 39.40
N GLU A 217 3.88 15.06 39.29
CA GLU A 217 2.71 15.90 39.11
C GLU A 217 2.00 15.58 37.77
N PHE A 218 2.74 15.23 36.71
CA PHE A 218 2.17 14.81 35.44
C PHE A 218 1.25 13.59 35.58
N PHE A 219 1.65 12.59 36.36
CA PHE A 219 0.84 11.38 36.55
C PHE A 219 -0.26 11.54 37.62
N VAL A 220 -0.13 12.50 38.53
CA VAL A 220 -1.13 12.80 39.54
C VAL A 220 -2.23 13.72 39.00
N SER A 221 -1.86 14.78 38.25
CA SER A 221 -2.80 15.82 37.77
C SER A 221 -3.79 15.31 36.72
N ALA A 222 -3.47 14.21 36.06
CA ALA A 222 -4.39 13.61 35.09
C ALA A 222 -5.71 13.08 35.69
N ASP A 223 -5.86 13.09 37.06
CA ASP A 223 -7.13 12.75 37.75
C ASP A 223 -8.20 13.83 37.66
N SER A 224 -7.81 15.07 37.44
CA SER A 224 -8.76 16.20 37.42
C SER A 224 -9.34 16.48 36.01
N ALA A 225 -8.81 15.88 34.95
CA ALA A 225 -9.24 16.16 33.56
C ALA A 225 -10.21 15.13 32.98
N CYS A 226 -10.49 14.02 33.65
CA CYS A 226 -11.36 12.96 33.11
C CYS A 226 -12.63 12.73 33.96
N THR A 227 -13.32 13.80 34.28
CA THR A 227 -14.72 13.69 34.70
C THR A 227 -15.59 13.88 33.45
N ILE A 228 -16.26 12.80 33.04
CA ILE A 228 -17.17 12.67 31.89
C ILE A 228 -18.22 13.81 31.81
N LYS A 229 -18.35 14.66 32.82
CA LYS A 229 -19.31 15.78 32.88
C LYS A 229 -19.00 16.95 31.98
N GLU A 230 -17.78 17.13 31.51
CA GLU A 230 -17.45 18.26 30.61
C GLU A 230 -17.57 17.89 29.12
N GLN A 231 -17.56 16.63 28.77
CA GLN A 231 -17.73 16.19 27.38
C GLN A 231 -19.18 16.17 26.91
N GLU A 232 -20.16 16.02 27.78
CA GLU A 232 -21.59 16.15 27.41
C GLU A 232 -22.00 17.57 27.00
N ALA A 233 -21.24 18.57 27.37
CA ALA A 233 -21.50 19.97 27.00
C ALA A 233 -21.01 20.34 25.60
N VAL A 234 -20.08 19.56 25.00
CA VAL A 234 -19.51 19.85 23.67
C VAL A 234 -20.31 19.12 22.56
N ILE A 235 -21.00 18.02 22.89
CA ILE A 235 -21.80 17.24 21.91
C ILE A 235 -23.21 17.85 21.73
N LYS A 236 -23.62 18.79 22.56
CA LYS A 236 -24.94 19.47 22.46
C LYS A 236 -24.90 20.88 21.85
N LYS A 237 -23.82 21.25 21.20
CA LYS A 237 -23.72 22.44 20.36
C LYS A 237 -23.38 22.04 18.93
#